data_6bde2812da3c1e557952333106c59026
#
_entry.id   6bde2812da3c1e557952333106c59026
#
_cell.length_a   1.000
_cell.length_b   1.000
_cell.length_c   1.000
_cell.angle_alpha   90.00
_cell.angle_beta   90.00
_cell.angle_gamma   90.00
#
_symmetry.space_group_name_H-M   'P 1'
#
loop_
_entity.id
_entity.type
_entity.pdbx_description
1 polymer ?
#
loop_
_entity_poly.entity_id
_entity_poly.type
_entity_poly.pdbx_seq_one_letter_code
_entity_poly.pdbx_strand_id
1 'polypeptide(L)' 'MKLICIKDTSKAGHSSPITPGKMYFDITSNWTEGFDGPMSKIAHLILNDDGYESWELKENFITIDK' A
#
# COMPACT_ATOMS: atom_id res chain seq x y z
N MET A 1 -1.42 10.04 -4.70
CA MET A 1 -2.41 9.04 -5.14
C MET A 1 -3.11 8.47 -3.93
N LYS A 2 -4.43 8.56 -3.93
CA LYS A 2 -5.25 8.05 -2.84
C LYS A 2 -5.71 6.64 -3.13
N LEU A 3 -5.68 5.81 -2.10
CA LEU A 3 -6.01 4.39 -2.22
C LEU A 3 -7.02 4.01 -1.14
N ILE A 4 -7.91 3.09 -1.48
CA ILE A 4 -8.77 2.45 -0.49
C ILE A 4 -8.42 0.98 -0.47
N CYS A 5 -8.15 0.45 0.72
CA CYS A 5 -7.92 -0.96 0.89
C CYS A 5 -9.23 -1.72 0.69
N ILE A 6 -9.22 -2.74 -0.16
CA ILE A 6 -10.43 -3.49 -0.50
C ILE A 6 -10.36 -4.95 -0.11
N LYS A 7 -9.22 -5.42 0.39
CA LYS A 7 -9.07 -6.83 0.73
C LYS A 7 -8.65 -6.98 2.18
N ASP A 8 -9.23 -7.98 2.82
CA ASP A 8 -8.86 -8.37 4.16
C ASP A 8 -7.69 -9.35 4.06
N THR A 9 -6.48 -8.84 4.32
CA THR A 9 -5.29 -9.66 4.20
C THR A 9 -4.99 -10.46 5.46
N SER A 10 -5.75 -10.24 6.51
CA SER A 10 -5.49 -10.93 7.79
C SER A 10 -5.72 -12.44 7.69
N LYS A 11 -6.50 -12.87 6.71
CA LYS A 11 -6.81 -14.28 6.55
C LYS A 11 -5.77 -15.05 5.76
N ALA A 12 -4.74 -14.38 5.30
CA ALA A 12 -3.73 -15.01 4.44
C ALA A 12 -2.64 -15.68 5.24
N GLY A 13 -2.82 -15.84 6.54
CA GLY A 13 -1.84 -16.51 7.37
C GLY A 13 -0.74 -15.59 7.87
N HIS A 14 -0.75 -14.36 7.46
CA HIS A 14 0.13 -13.32 7.99
C HIS A 14 -0.65 -12.02 7.96
N SER A 15 -0.42 -11.19 8.93
CA SER A 15 -1.14 -9.94 9.02
C SER A 15 -0.37 -8.86 8.28
N SER A 16 -1.08 -8.15 7.40
CA SER A 16 -0.59 -6.90 6.87
C SER A 16 -1.20 -5.79 7.69
N PRO A 17 -0.44 -4.76 8.00
CA PRO A 17 -0.98 -3.66 8.79
C PRO A 17 -1.77 -2.69 7.94
N ILE A 18 -2.78 -3.21 7.25
CA ILE A 18 -3.73 -2.44 6.47
C ILE A 18 -5.13 -2.93 6.79
N THR A 19 -6.09 -2.01 6.70
CA THR A 19 -7.48 -2.28 7.11
C THR A 19 -8.41 -2.08 5.92
N PRO A 20 -9.25 -3.07 5.60
CA PRO A 20 -10.23 -2.91 4.53
C PRO A 20 -11.13 -1.69 4.78
N GLY A 21 -11.35 -0.92 3.74
CA GLY A 21 -12.18 0.28 3.82
C GLY A 21 -11.43 1.53 4.26
N LYS A 22 -10.20 1.38 4.71
CA LYS A 22 -9.41 2.53 5.17
C LYS A 22 -8.67 3.14 3.98
N MET A 23 -8.47 4.44 4.04
CA MET A 23 -7.76 5.17 3.00
C MET A 23 -6.28 5.27 3.32
N TYR A 24 -5.48 5.11 2.27
CA TYR A 24 -4.03 5.24 2.36
C TYR A 24 -3.54 6.10 1.22
N PHE A 25 -2.29 6.52 1.30
CA PHE A 25 -1.66 7.30 0.23
C PHE A 25 -0.44 6.56 -0.28
N ASP A 26 -0.30 6.52 -1.61
CA ASP A 26 0.92 6.03 -2.22
C ASP A 26 1.97 7.11 -2.06
N ILE A 27 3.05 6.78 -1.38
CA ILE A 27 4.12 7.73 -1.09
C ILE A 27 5.38 7.42 -1.87
N THR A 28 5.26 6.62 -2.92
CA THR A 28 6.42 6.25 -3.74
C THR A 28 7.17 7.47 -4.27
N SER A 29 6.45 8.55 -4.56
CA SER A 29 7.08 9.76 -5.06
C SER A 29 8.04 10.39 -4.06
N ASN A 30 7.93 10.04 -2.79
CA ASN A 30 8.82 10.54 -1.75
C ASN A 30 10.02 9.64 -1.53
N TRP A 31 10.08 8.54 -2.24
CA TRP A 31 11.16 7.56 -2.11
C TRP A 31 12.37 8.08 -2.86
N THR A 32 13.43 8.37 -2.14
CA THR A 32 14.60 9.02 -2.71
C THR A 32 15.76 8.07 -3.00
N GLU A 33 15.62 6.83 -2.64
CA GLU A 33 16.68 5.86 -2.86
C GLU A 33 16.82 5.47 -4.31
N GLY A 34 15.86 5.81 -5.13
CA GLY A 34 15.90 5.45 -6.53
C GLY A 34 15.74 3.97 -6.79
N PHE A 35 15.39 3.24 -5.78
CA PHE A 35 15.25 1.80 -5.88
C PHE A 35 13.79 1.42 -5.82
N ASP A 36 13.09 1.76 -6.86
CA ASP A 36 11.67 1.44 -6.93
C ASP A 36 11.39 0.25 -7.83
N GLY A 37 12.32 -0.09 -8.68
CA GLY A 37 12.36 -1.27 -9.51
C GLY A 37 11.09 -2.07 -9.63
N PRO A 38 11.20 -3.40 -9.49
CA PRO A 38 10.04 -4.27 -9.69
C PRO A 38 8.93 -4.07 -8.68
N MET A 39 9.25 -3.61 -7.47
CA MET A 39 8.22 -3.48 -6.44
C MET A 39 7.18 -2.45 -6.80
N SER A 40 7.58 -1.35 -7.41
CA SER A 40 6.62 -0.29 -7.74
C SER A 40 5.64 -0.72 -8.82
N LYS A 41 5.93 -1.79 -9.53
CA LYS A 41 5.04 -2.31 -10.57
C LYS A 41 3.93 -3.17 -10.00
N ILE A 42 4.15 -3.78 -8.84
CA ILE A 42 3.19 -4.73 -8.27
C ILE A 42 2.65 -4.26 -6.94
N ALA A 43 3.22 -3.24 -6.33
CA ALA A 43 2.84 -2.81 -5.01
C ALA A 43 2.88 -1.29 -4.90
N HIS A 44 2.16 -0.78 -3.92
CA HIS A 44 2.22 0.62 -3.53
C HIS A 44 3.05 0.74 -2.27
N LEU A 45 3.87 1.77 -2.20
CA LEU A 45 4.55 2.11 -0.95
C LEU A 45 3.61 3.03 -0.18
N ILE A 46 3.21 2.61 1.00
CA ILE A 46 2.24 3.35 1.81
C ILE A 46 2.75 3.49 3.23
N LEU A 47 2.14 4.42 3.95
CA LEU A 47 2.32 4.50 5.40
C LEU A 47 1.22 3.64 6.01
N ASN A 48 1.61 2.54 6.63
CA ASN A 48 0.66 1.55 7.10
C ASN A 48 0.06 1.91 8.47
N ASP A 49 -0.78 1.02 8.99
CA ASP A 49 -1.47 1.27 10.26
C ASP A 49 -0.52 1.38 11.45
N ASP A 50 0.67 0.80 11.32
CA ASP A 50 1.66 0.85 12.39
C ASP A 50 2.52 2.10 12.32
N GLY A 51 2.31 2.93 11.30
CA GLY A 51 3.09 4.16 11.15
C GLY A 51 4.41 3.97 10.42
N TYR A 52 4.60 2.83 9.77
CA TYR A 52 5.81 2.55 9.01
C TYR A 52 5.50 2.48 7.54
N GLU A 53 6.51 2.75 6.72
CA GLU A 53 6.41 2.57 5.28
C GLU A 53 6.48 1.10 4.95
N SER A 54 5.59 0.64 4.10
CA SER A 54 5.61 -0.74 3.66
C SER A 54 5.10 -0.84 2.23
N TRP A 55 5.56 -1.88 1.54
CA TRP A 55 5.09 -2.19 0.19
C TRP A 55 3.92 -3.15 0.32
N GLU A 56 2.75 -2.74 -0.20
CA GLU A 56 1.55 -3.56 -0.16
C GLU A 56 1.04 -3.76 -1.56
N LEU A 57 0.60 -4.97 -1.88
CA LEU A 57 0.22 -5.32 -3.25
C LEU A 57 -0.90 -4.45 -3.77
N LYS A 58 -0.78 -4.03 -5.03
CA LYS A 58 -1.77 -3.17 -5.68
C LYS A 58 -3.14 -3.80 -5.71
N GLU A 59 -3.21 -5.14 -5.79
CA GLU A 59 -4.51 -5.82 -5.84
C GLU A 59 -5.32 -5.61 -4.57
N ASN A 60 -4.69 -5.17 -3.49
CA ASN A 60 -5.39 -4.93 -2.23
C ASN A 60 -6.07 -3.58 -2.18
N PHE A 61 -5.91 -2.77 -3.22
CA PHE A 61 -6.40 -1.39 -3.22
C PHE A 61 -7.13 -1.05 -4.50
N ILE A 62 -7.98 -0.02 -4.40
CA ILE A 62 -8.44 0.68 -5.59
C ILE A 62 -7.96 2.12 -5.47
N THR A 63 -7.72 2.73 -6.62
CA THR A 63 -7.28 4.12 -6.68
C THR A 63 -8.51 5.02 -6.73
N ILE A 64 -8.52 6.03 -5.87
CA ILE A 64 -9.60 7.01 -5.86
C ILE A 64 -9.04 8.40 -6.15
N ASP A 65 -8.15 8.44 -7.07
CA ASP A 65 -7.41 9.62 -7.43
C ASP A 65 -8.30 10.66 -8.08
N LYS A 66 -8.41 11.79 -7.44
CA LYS A 66 -9.15 12.89 -8.00
C LYS A 66 -8.52 14.18 -7.60
#